data_c89a695d490fc6c1c308e6164431947a
#
_entry.id   c89a695d490fc6c1c308e6164431947a
#
_cell.length_a   1.000
_cell.length_b   1.000
_cell.length_c   1.000
_cell.angle_alpha   90.00
_cell.angle_beta   90.00
_cell.angle_gamma   90.00
#
_symmetry.space_group_name_H-M   'P 1'
#
loop_
_entity.id
_entity.type
_entity.pdbx_description
1 polymer ?
#
loop_
_entity_poly.entity_id
_entity_poly.type
_entity_poly.pdbx_seq_one_letter_code
_entity_poly.pdbx_strand_id
1 'polypeptide(L)'
;MHKESRVTKQSRPFVACSLESAVTTNLPWFRQALLAWFDLQGRSFPWREPGRSSYEILVAEILLQRTTAAKVAQAYNAFLARYPSWSALAHTTSKDLQEYLKPLGLWLQKALVFRSLATAIEERGGFVPATRAELEQLPGIGQYIANAVLLTLYHMPEPLLDVNMARVLERFFGPRKLADIRYDPFLQTLSRCVVNAERSLQVNWAILDLGSSFA
;
A
#
# COMPACT_ATOMS: atom_id res chain seq x y z
N MET A 1 -5.90 -20.55 -27.17
CA MET A 1 -7.20 -20.45 -26.47
C MET A 1 -6.92 -20.33 -24.98
N HIS A 2 -6.82 -19.10 -24.49
CA HIS A 2 -6.63 -18.83 -23.05
C HIS A 2 -8.02 -18.74 -22.41
N LYS A 3 -8.31 -19.63 -21.48
CA LYS A 3 -9.48 -19.54 -20.62
C LYS A 3 -9.21 -18.48 -19.54
N GLU A 4 -9.79 -17.31 -19.73
CA GLU A 4 -9.97 -16.34 -18.63
C GLU A 4 -10.95 -16.96 -17.62
N SER A 5 -10.42 -17.33 -16.45
CA SER A 5 -11.25 -17.68 -15.30
C SER A 5 -11.87 -16.40 -14.75
N ARG A 6 -13.17 -16.22 -15.00
CA ARG A 6 -14.00 -15.21 -14.35
C ARG A 6 -13.98 -15.42 -12.85
N VAL A 7 -13.21 -14.59 -12.13
CA VAL A 7 -13.33 -14.46 -10.68
C VAL A 7 -14.69 -13.80 -10.39
N THR A 8 -15.61 -14.60 -9.93
CA THR A 8 -16.93 -14.13 -9.45
C THR A 8 -16.71 -13.18 -8.28
N LYS A 9 -17.23 -11.94 -8.41
CA LYS A 9 -17.35 -10.94 -7.33
C LYS A 9 -18.19 -11.54 -6.20
N GLN A 10 -17.56 -12.23 -5.27
CA GLN A 10 -18.17 -12.52 -3.97
C GLN A 10 -18.04 -11.25 -3.12
N SER A 11 -19.15 -10.55 -2.95
CA SER A 11 -19.31 -9.50 -1.95
C SER A 11 -19.10 -10.12 -0.57
N ARG A 12 -17.90 -9.94 0.02
CA ARG A 12 -17.68 -10.35 1.42
C ARG A 12 -18.56 -9.48 2.31
N PRO A 13 -19.21 -10.07 3.32
CA PRO A 13 -19.98 -9.29 4.28
C PRO A 13 -19.06 -8.29 4.98
N PHE A 14 -19.54 -7.06 5.15
CA PHE A 14 -18.87 -6.03 5.94
C PHE A 14 -18.55 -6.60 7.34
N VAL A 15 -17.27 -6.61 7.71
CA VAL A 15 -16.86 -7.06 9.03
C VAL A 15 -17.47 -6.12 10.06
N ALA A 16 -18.22 -6.67 11.03
CA ALA A 16 -18.79 -5.88 12.10
C ALA A 16 -17.68 -5.16 12.87
N CYS A 17 -17.81 -3.85 13.01
CA CYS A 17 -16.84 -3.01 13.70
C CYS A 17 -17.06 -3.15 15.21
N SER A 18 -16.08 -3.68 15.94
CA SER A 18 -16.13 -3.90 17.40
C SER A 18 -15.72 -2.69 18.23
N LEU A 19 -15.81 -1.48 17.66
CA LEU A 19 -15.49 -0.23 18.34
C LEU A 19 -16.67 0.30 19.14
N GLU A 20 -16.38 1.21 20.09
CA GLU A 20 -17.39 1.92 20.85
C GLU A 20 -18.41 2.64 19.93
N SER A 21 -19.66 2.75 20.39
CA SER A 21 -20.75 3.34 19.61
C SER A 21 -20.45 4.76 19.13
N ALA A 22 -19.79 5.58 19.97
CA ALA A 22 -19.41 6.94 19.63
C ALA A 22 -18.46 7.02 18.42
N VAL A 23 -17.54 6.07 18.29
CA VAL A 23 -16.61 6.01 17.16
C VAL A 23 -17.35 5.55 15.90
N THR A 24 -18.17 4.50 16.00
CA THR A 24 -18.89 3.93 14.85
C THR A 24 -19.91 4.90 14.25
N THR A 25 -20.56 5.72 15.08
CA THR A 25 -21.52 6.73 14.65
C THR A 25 -20.89 7.80 13.77
N ASN A 26 -19.63 8.18 14.02
CA ASN A 26 -18.93 9.22 13.28
C ASN A 26 -18.26 8.74 11.99
N LEU A 27 -18.12 7.43 11.77
CA LEU A 27 -17.44 6.88 10.59
C LEU A 27 -18.06 7.30 9.25
N PRO A 28 -19.38 7.27 9.05
CA PRO A 28 -19.98 7.68 7.77
C PRO A 28 -19.67 9.14 7.44
N TRP A 29 -19.85 10.05 8.41
CA TRP A 29 -19.54 11.46 8.25
C TRP A 29 -18.05 11.68 7.95
N PHE A 30 -17.16 11.03 8.71
CA PHE A 30 -15.71 11.14 8.49
C PHE A 30 -15.32 10.72 7.07
N ARG A 31 -15.83 9.59 6.59
CA ARG A 31 -15.56 9.12 5.21
C ARG A 31 -16.08 10.09 4.15
N GLN A 32 -17.30 10.61 4.32
CA GLN A 32 -17.89 11.55 3.39
C GLN A 32 -17.08 12.84 3.31
N ALA A 33 -16.75 13.45 4.45
CA ALA A 33 -15.94 14.66 4.52
C ALA A 33 -14.54 14.45 3.91
N LEU A 34 -13.91 13.33 4.24
CA LEU A 34 -12.60 12.94 3.73
C LEU A 34 -12.60 12.76 2.20
N LEU A 35 -13.59 12.08 1.65
CA LEU A 35 -13.70 11.86 0.21
C LEU A 35 -14.02 13.16 -0.53
N ALA A 36 -14.88 14.02 0.02
CA ALA A 36 -15.16 15.35 -0.55
C ALA A 36 -13.88 16.21 -0.61
N TRP A 37 -13.06 16.17 0.44
CA TRP A 37 -11.76 16.83 0.45
C TRP A 37 -10.82 16.22 -0.61
N PHE A 38 -10.76 14.90 -0.69
CA PHE A 38 -9.87 14.20 -1.61
C PHE A 38 -10.22 14.45 -3.08
N ASP A 39 -11.49 14.52 -3.41
CA ASP A 39 -11.96 14.82 -4.78
C ASP A 39 -11.49 16.22 -5.25
N LEU A 40 -11.19 17.15 -4.31
CA LEU A 40 -10.70 18.51 -4.60
C LEU A 40 -9.19 18.67 -4.43
N GLN A 41 -8.59 18.00 -3.46
CA GLN A 41 -7.22 18.23 -2.99
C GLN A 41 -6.32 16.99 -3.04
N GLY A 42 -6.86 15.84 -3.47
CA GLY A 42 -6.12 14.59 -3.55
C GLY A 42 -4.94 14.72 -4.52
N ARG A 43 -3.81 14.11 -4.13
CA ARG A 43 -2.58 14.12 -4.93
C ARG A 43 -2.63 13.04 -6.01
N SER A 44 -2.11 13.37 -7.18
CA SER A 44 -1.91 12.41 -8.26
C SER A 44 -0.48 11.86 -8.24
N PHE A 45 -0.34 10.55 -8.40
CA PHE A 45 0.96 9.88 -8.50
C PHE A 45 0.94 8.81 -9.59
N PRO A 46 2.05 8.55 -10.29
CA PRO A 46 2.10 7.56 -11.39
C PRO A 46 1.63 6.16 -10.98
N TRP A 47 1.92 5.72 -9.75
CA TRP A 47 1.51 4.40 -9.23
C TRP A 47 0.04 4.31 -8.80
N ARG A 48 -0.69 5.43 -8.80
CA ARG A 48 -2.14 5.47 -8.52
C ARG A 48 -3.00 5.41 -9.78
N GLU A 49 -2.38 5.43 -10.95
CA GLU A 49 -3.10 5.33 -12.22
C GLU A 49 -3.77 3.97 -12.36
N PRO A 50 -4.97 3.90 -12.96
CA PRO A 50 -5.65 2.63 -13.21
C PRO A 50 -4.82 1.69 -14.09
N GLY A 51 -4.97 0.37 -13.86
CA GLY A 51 -4.35 -0.65 -14.70
C GLY A 51 -2.88 -0.95 -14.40
N ARG A 52 -2.32 -0.42 -13.31
CA ARG A 52 -0.98 -0.77 -12.87
C ARG A 52 -0.88 -2.26 -12.54
N SER A 53 0.17 -2.89 -13.06
CA SER A 53 0.49 -4.29 -12.79
C SER A 53 0.95 -4.51 -11.33
N SER A 54 0.94 -5.76 -10.88
CA SER A 54 1.48 -6.14 -9.58
C SER A 54 2.95 -5.76 -9.41
N TYR A 55 3.73 -5.85 -10.49
CA TYR A 55 5.11 -5.41 -10.54
C TYR A 55 5.23 -3.91 -10.24
N GLU A 56 4.50 -3.08 -10.97
CA GLU A 56 4.53 -1.63 -10.83
C GLU A 56 4.10 -1.15 -9.44
N ILE A 57 3.08 -1.79 -8.86
CA ILE A 57 2.61 -1.49 -7.50
C ILE A 57 3.68 -1.83 -6.46
N LEU A 58 4.25 -3.04 -6.51
CA LEU A 58 5.29 -3.46 -5.57
C LEU A 58 6.56 -2.62 -5.70
N VAL A 59 6.93 -2.24 -6.93
CA VAL A 59 8.04 -1.29 -7.15
C VAL A 59 7.78 0.03 -6.43
N ALA A 60 6.58 0.61 -6.58
CA ALA A 60 6.23 1.85 -5.89
C ALA A 60 6.34 1.72 -4.37
N GLU A 61 5.76 0.67 -3.79
CA GLU A 61 5.75 0.44 -2.34
C GLU A 61 7.17 0.27 -1.76
N ILE A 62 8.06 -0.42 -2.47
CA ILE A 62 9.46 -0.55 -2.04
C ILE A 62 10.21 0.79 -2.17
N LEU A 63 10.00 1.53 -3.27
CA LEU A 63 10.62 2.83 -3.46
C LEU A 63 10.17 3.85 -2.40
N LEU A 64 8.89 3.80 -2.00
CA LEU A 64 8.30 4.68 -0.98
C LEU A 64 8.81 4.43 0.44
N GLN A 65 9.43 3.29 0.73
CA GLN A 65 9.99 3.03 2.05
C GLN A 65 11.00 4.12 2.46
N ARG A 66 10.63 4.95 3.44
CA ARG A 66 11.42 6.09 3.95
C ARG A 66 11.91 7.06 2.85
N THR A 67 11.11 7.20 1.78
CA THR A 67 11.36 8.17 0.71
C THR A 67 10.07 8.94 0.46
N THR A 68 10.15 10.25 0.28
CA THR A 68 8.97 11.08 0.03
C THR A 68 8.31 10.72 -1.30
N ALA A 69 6.99 10.79 -1.35
CA ALA A 69 6.22 10.49 -2.56
C ALA A 69 6.66 11.36 -3.75
N ALA A 70 6.96 12.65 -3.53
CA ALA A 70 7.45 13.54 -4.59
C ALA A 70 8.77 13.04 -5.21
N LYS A 71 9.72 12.58 -4.39
CA LYS A 71 11.00 12.05 -4.85
C LYS A 71 10.83 10.73 -5.61
N VAL A 72 9.94 9.86 -5.14
CA VAL A 72 9.62 8.62 -5.84
C VAL A 72 8.93 8.91 -7.17
N ALA A 73 7.99 9.87 -7.24
CA ALA A 73 7.29 10.22 -8.47
C ALA A 73 8.23 10.66 -9.58
N GLN A 74 9.31 11.37 -9.25
CA GLN A 74 10.34 11.78 -10.21
C GLN A 74 11.15 10.59 -10.78
N ALA A 75 11.37 9.55 -9.98
CA ALA A 75 12.22 8.42 -10.36
C ALA A 75 11.42 7.21 -10.89
N TYR A 76 10.14 7.11 -10.60
CA TYR A 76 9.33 5.91 -10.81
C TYR A 76 9.30 5.42 -12.25
N ASN A 77 8.94 6.29 -13.20
CA ASN A 77 8.85 5.90 -14.60
C ASN A 77 10.22 5.55 -15.19
N ALA A 78 11.27 6.26 -14.80
CA ALA A 78 12.64 5.95 -15.22
C ALA A 78 13.12 4.62 -14.65
N PHE A 79 12.72 4.30 -13.40
CA PHE A 79 13.00 2.99 -12.80
C PHE A 79 12.32 1.86 -13.58
N LEU A 80 11.03 1.99 -13.90
CA LEU A 80 10.29 1.00 -14.65
C LEU A 80 10.83 0.82 -16.08
N ALA A 81 11.26 1.89 -16.74
CA ALA A 81 11.89 1.82 -18.05
C ALA A 81 13.22 1.06 -18.03
N ARG A 82 14.02 1.25 -16.97
CA ARG A 82 15.31 0.57 -16.81
C ARG A 82 15.16 -0.88 -16.36
N TYR A 83 14.20 -1.16 -15.51
CA TYR A 83 13.91 -2.48 -14.95
C TYR A 83 12.44 -2.83 -15.22
N PRO A 84 12.09 -3.30 -16.45
CA PRO A 84 10.70 -3.42 -16.85
C PRO A 84 9.97 -4.65 -16.31
N SER A 85 10.66 -5.55 -15.61
CA SER A 85 10.08 -6.80 -15.12
C SER A 85 10.83 -7.37 -13.92
N TRP A 86 10.22 -8.34 -13.26
CA TRP A 86 10.88 -9.13 -12.22
C TRP A 86 12.17 -9.77 -12.72
N SER A 87 12.15 -10.32 -13.93
CA SER A 87 13.34 -10.92 -14.55
C SER A 87 14.47 -9.90 -14.73
N ALA A 88 14.18 -8.70 -15.18
CA ALA A 88 15.17 -7.64 -15.31
C ALA A 88 15.81 -7.27 -13.95
N LEU A 89 15.02 -7.27 -12.88
CA LEU A 89 15.53 -7.02 -11.51
C LEU A 89 16.36 -8.20 -10.98
N ALA A 90 15.90 -9.44 -11.18
CA ALA A 90 16.57 -10.63 -10.70
C ALA A 90 17.97 -10.80 -11.34
N HIS A 91 18.08 -10.49 -12.64
CA HIS A 91 19.33 -10.63 -13.40
C HIS A 91 20.25 -9.41 -13.34
N THR A 92 19.79 -8.28 -12.77
CA THR A 92 20.66 -7.10 -12.61
C THR A 92 21.73 -7.32 -11.55
N THR A 93 22.90 -6.68 -11.71
CA THR A 93 23.93 -6.77 -10.67
C THR A 93 23.51 -5.98 -9.43
N SER A 94 23.92 -6.46 -8.25
CA SER A 94 23.68 -5.74 -7.00
C SER A 94 24.28 -4.33 -7.04
N LYS A 95 25.44 -4.19 -7.65
CA LYS A 95 26.15 -2.90 -7.78
C LYS A 95 25.37 -1.90 -8.62
N ASP A 96 24.90 -2.31 -9.80
CA ASP A 96 24.16 -1.42 -10.71
C ASP A 96 22.86 -0.93 -10.08
N LEU A 97 22.13 -1.85 -9.41
CA LEU A 97 20.88 -1.49 -8.73
C LEU A 97 21.14 -0.56 -7.53
N GLN A 98 22.19 -0.81 -6.76
CA GLN A 98 22.59 0.06 -5.64
C GLN A 98 22.96 1.47 -6.12
N GLU A 99 23.78 1.59 -7.18
CA GLU A 99 24.15 2.88 -7.77
C GLU A 99 22.90 3.66 -8.21
N TYR A 100 21.97 2.98 -8.90
CA TYR A 100 20.73 3.62 -9.35
C TYR A 100 19.85 4.10 -8.19
N LEU A 101 19.80 3.36 -7.09
CA LEU A 101 18.94 3.67 -5.93
C LEU A 101 19.57 4.69 -4.95
N LYS A 102 20.84 5.01 -5.05
CA LYS A 102 21.51 5.96 -4.14
C LYS A 102 20.74 7.26 -3.90
N PRO A 103 20.20 7.94 -4.92
CA PRO A 103 19.44 9.17 -4.72
C PRO A 103 18.16 9.00 -3.90
N LEU A 104 17.61 7.78 -3.81
CA LEU A 104 16.33 7.49 -3.16
C LEU A 104 16.45 7.12 -1.66
N GLY A 105 17.68 7.02 -1.15
CA GLY A 105 17.93 6.61 0.23
C GLY A 105 17.65 5.13 0.49
N LEU A 106 18.19 4.60 1.59
CA LEU A 106 18.14 3.16 1.93
C LEU A 106 18.51 2.22 0.76
N TRP A 107 19.40 2.69 -0.09
CA TRP A 107 19.71 2.07 -1.37
C TRP A 107 20.23 0.62 -1.26
N LEU A 108 21.05 0.32 -0.23
CA LEU A 108 21.53 -1.04 0.05
C LEU A 108 20.36 -1.99 0.37
N GLN A 109 19.49 -1.55 1.28
CA GLN A 109 18.34 -2.34 1.72
C GLN A 109 17.32 -2.52 0.58
N LYS A 110 17.00 -1.45 -0.15
CA LYS A 110 16.10 -1.52 -1.31
C LYS A 110 16.64 -2.44 -2.39
N ALA A 111 17.93 -2.36 -2.72
CA ALA A 111 18.54 -3.24 -3.72
C ALA A 111 18.47 -4.71 -3.31
N LEU A 112 18.71 -5.00 -2.02
CA LEU A 112 18.56 -6.36 -1.49
C LEU A 112 17.11 -6.85 -1.61
N VAL A 113 16.15 -6.04 -1.17
CA VAL A 113 14.71 -6.38 -1.23
C VAL A 113 14.28 -6.59 -2.69
N PHE A 114 14.60 -5.69 -3.61
CA PHE A 114 14.24 -5.84 -5.02
C PHE A 114 14.76 -7.14 -5.61
N ARG A 115 16.01 -7.47 -5.40
CA ARG A 115 16.59 -8.69 -5.95
C ARG A 115 16.01 -9.95 -5.35
N SER A 116 15.94 -10.03 -4.02
CA SER A 116 15.39 -11.21 -3.34
C SER A 116 13.92 -11.43 -3.65
N LEU A 117 13.13 -10.34 -3.71
CA LEU A 117 11.72 -10.40 -4.10
C LEU A 117 11.57 -10.83 -5.57
N ALA A 118 12.37 -10.26 -6.48
CA ALA A 118 12.33 -10.62 -7.89
C ALA A 118 12.64 -12.11 -8.10
N THR A 119 13.67 -12.63 -7.46
CA THR A 119 14.01 -14.07 -7.50
C THR A 119 12.86 -14.92 -6.97
N ALA A 120 12.31 -14.57 -5.80
CA ALA A 120 11.22 -15.34 -5.20
C ALA A 120 9.93 -15.33 -6.05
N ILE A 121 9.67 -14.25 -6.79
CA ILE A 121 8.52 -14.18 -7.71
C ILE A 121 8.81 -14.94 -9.00
N GLU A 122 10.01 -14.92 -9.54
CA GLU A 122 10.39 -15.74 -10.71
C GLU A 122 10.27 -17.24 -10.41
N GLU A 123 10.73 -17.69 -9.25
CA GLU A 123 10.58 -19.08 -8.79
C GLU A 123 9.11 -19.52 -8.70
N ARG A 124 8.20 -18.56 -8.53
CA ARG A 124 6.74 -18.76 -8.55
C ARG A 124 6.11 -18.57 -9.95
N GLY A 125 6.91 -18.54 -11.01
CA GLY A 125 6.42 -18.34 -12.39
C GLY A 125 5.91 -16.92 -12.66
N GLY A 126 6.38 -15.92 -11.93
CA GLY A 126 6.00 -14.51 -12.10
C GLY A 126 4.72 -14.08 -11.35
N PHE A 127 4.13 -14.97 -10.55
CA PHE A 127 2.88 -14.70 -9.85
C PHE A 127 3.09 -14.05 -8.49
N VAL A 128 2.37 -12.93 -8.26
CA VAL A 128 2.24 -12.31 -6.95
C VAL A 128 1.03 -12.95 -6.23
N PRO A 129 1.20 -13.50 -5.02
CA PRO A 129 0.12 -14.16 -4.29
C PRO A 129 -1.07 -13.25 -3.97
N ALA A 130 -2.26 -13.87 -3.84
CA ALA A 130 -3.51 -13.18 -3.52
C ALA A 130 -3.91 -13.28 -2.03
N THR A 131 -3.14 -13.99 -1.22
CA THR A 131 -3.42 -14.17 0.20
C THR A 131 -2.38 -13.45 1.06
N ARG A 132 -2.82 -12.91 2.20
CA ARG A 132 -1.92 -12.27 3.17
C ARG A 132 -0.80 -13.18 3.60
N ALA A 133 -1.12 -14.43 3.96
CA ALA A 133 -0.15 -15.38 4.48
C ALA A 133 0.99 -15.67 3.48
N GLU A 134 0.68 -15.76 2.20
CA GLU A 134 1.68 -15.98 1.15
C GLU A 134 2.45 -14.70 0.81
N LEU A 135 1.78 -13.54 0.81
CA LEU A 135 2.43 -12.24 0.57
C LEU A 135 3.48 -11.95 1.65
N GLU A 136 3.15 -12.15 2.92
CA GLU A 136 4.06 -11.89 4.05
C GLU A 136 5.25 -12.89 4.12
N GLN A 137 5.23 -13.98 3.36
CA GLN A 137 6.38 -14.88 3.18
C GLN A 137 7.38 -14.35 2.14
N LEU A 138 6.98 -13.40 1.29
CA LEU A 138 7.88 -12.83 0.29
C LEU A 138 8.89 -11.87 0.92
N PRO A 139 10.16 -11.86 0.43
CA PRO A 139 11.20 -10.97 0.94
C PRO A 139 10.79 -9.50 0.90
N GLY A 140 10.88 -8.81 2.03
CA GLY A 140 10.59 -7.38 2.14
C GLY A 140 9.10 -7.00 2.17
N ILE A 141 8.19 -7.97 2.10
CA ILE A 141 6.75 -7.75 2.19
C ILE A 141 6.29 -7.91 3.63
N GLY A 142 6.05 -6.80 4.31
CA GLY A 142 5.41 -6.77 5.62
C GLY A 142 3.91 -6.43 5.51
N GLN A 143 3.25 -6.31 6.67
CA GLN A 143 1.82 -6.03 6.78
C GLN A 143 1.33 -4.90 5.87
N TYR A 144 2.07 -3.78 5.83
CA TYR A 144 1.69 -2.60 5.03
C TYR A 144 1.68 -2.92 3.52
N ILE A 145 2.77 -3.49 2.99
CA ILE A 145 2.87 -3.79 1.56
C ILE A 145 1.89 -4.92 1.17
N ALA A 146 1.70 -5.92 2.03
CA ALA A 146 0.68 -6.94 1.81
C ALA A 146 -0.71 -6.31 1.71
N ASN A 147 -1.05 -5.36 2.59
CA ASN A 147 -2.31 -4.61 2.53
C ASN A 147 -2.42 -3.79 1.24
N ALA A 148 -1.34 -3.14 0.80
CA ALA A 148 -1.33 -2.36 -0.43
C ALA A 148 -1.62 -3.26 -1.67
N VAL A 149 -1.01 -4.42 -1.74
CA VAL A 149 -1.26 -5.41 -2.80
C VAL A 149 -2.72 -5.89 -2.75
N LEU A 150 -3.21 -6.29 -1.59
CA LEU A 150 -4.58 -6.78 -1.42
C LEU A 150 -5.62 -5.71 -1.78
N LEU A 151 -5.38 -4.46 -1.37
CA LEU A 151 -6.25 -3.33 -1.65
C LEU A 151 -6.27 -2.97 -3.13
N THR A 152 -5.10 -2.84 -3.76
CA THR A 152 -4.99 -2.29 -5.12
C THR A 152 -5.28 -3.32 -6.21
N LEU A 153 -4.81 -4.56 -6.06
CA LEU A 153 -4.96 -5.61 -7.07
C LEU A 153 -6.22 -6.46 -6.84
N TYR A 154 -6.53 -6.75 -5.59
CA TYR A 154 -7.61 -7.67 -5.25
C TYR A 154 -8.85 -6.97 -4.70
N HIS A 155 -8.83 -5.62 -4.65
CA HIS A 155 -9.94 -4.79 -4.17
C HIS A 155 -10.46 -5.17 -2.78
N MET A 156 -9.56 -5.72 -1.94
CA MET A 156 -9.88 -6.01 -0.54
C MET A 156 -9.75 -4.73 0.28
N PRO A 157 -10.70 -4.40 1.16
CA PRO A 157 -10.66 -3.17 1.95
C PRO A 157 -9.66 -3.26 3.11
N GLU A 158 -8.37 -3.35 2.77
CA GLU A 158 -7.29 -3.41 3.74
C GLU A 158 -6.71 -2.02 4.02
N PRO A 159 -6.39 -1.68 5.28
CA PRO A 159 -5.87 -0.36 5.64
C PRO A 159 -4.38 -0.21 5.31
N LEU A 160 -4.03 0.93 4.73
CA LEU A 160 -2.63 1.35 4.57
C LEU A 160 -2.17 2.09 5.84
N LEU A 161 -2.14 1.37 6.96
CA LEU A 161 -1.82 1.96 8.26
C LEU A 161 -0.33 2.28 8.38
N ASP A 162 0.00 3.55 8.15
CA ASP A 162 1.31 4.16 8.38
C ASP A 162 1.21 5.30 9.40
N VAL A 163 2.29 6.03 9.59
CA VAL A 163 2.33 7.18 10.52
C VAL A 163 1.38 8.32 10.11
N ASN A 164 1.09 8.49 8.81
CA ASN A 164 0.17 9.51 8.33
C ASN A 164 -1.27 9.11 8.61
N MET A 165 -1.64 7.86 8.30
CA MET A 165 -2.96 7.32 8.66
C MET A 165 -3.17 7.35 10.17
N ALA A 166 -2.19 6.89 10.97
CA ALA A 166 -2.28 6.92 12.42
C ALA A 166 -2.54 8.34 12.95
N ARG A 167 -1.78 9.33 12.47
CA ARG A 167 -1.92 10.74 12.86
C ARG A 167 -3.32 11.30 12.59
N VAL A 168 -3.89 10.99 11.42
CA VAL A 168 -5.26 11.40 11.09
C VAL A 168 -6.26 10.72 12.01
N LEU A 169 -6.17 9.41 12.16
CA LEU A 169 -7.11 8.64 12.98
C LEU A 169 -7.05 9.06 14.45
N GLU A 170 -5.86 9.27 14.99
CA GLU A 170 -5.68 9.76 16.38
C GLU A 170 -6.28 11.13 16.59
N ARG A 171 -6.17 12.02 15.62
CA ARG A 171 -6.73 13.39 15.72
C ARG A 171 -8.26 13.39 15.77
N PHE A 172 -8.91 12.49 15.06
CA PHE A 172 -10.38 12.46 14.96
C PHE A 172 -11.06 11.51 15.94
N PHE A 173 -10.39 10.44 16.34
CA PHE A 173 -10.99 9.34 17.12
C PHE A 173 -10.30 9.08 18.47
N GLY A 174 -9.23 9.80 18.77
CA GLY A 174 -8.48 9.67 20.02
C GLY A 174 -7.17 8.89 19.89
N PRO A 175 -6.33 8.98 20.93
CA PRO A 175 -4.95 8.49 20.88
C PRO A 175 -4.87 6.97 20.85
N ARG A 176 -3.82 6.47 20.20
CA ARG A 176 -3.42 5.05 20.29
C ARG A 176 -3.02 4.66 21.71
N LYS A 177 -3.05 3.36 21.99
CA LYS A 177 -2.69 2.77 23.28
C LYS A 177 -1.23 2.33 23.33
N LEU A 178 -0.63 1.94 22.20
CA LEU A 178 0.74 1.46 22.10
C LEU A 178 1.59 2.36 21.22
N ALA A 179 2.88 2.45 21.50
CA ALA A 179 3.83 3.25 20.70
C ALA A 179 3.95 2.73 19.26
N ASP A 180 3.97 1.41 19.08
CA ASP A 180 4.06 0.79 17.75
C ASP A 180 2.68 0.60 17.14
N ILE A 181 2.39 1.36 16.08
CA ILE A 181 1.11 1.34 15.36
C ILE A 181 0.75 -0.04 14.80
N ARG A 182 1.75 -0.87 14.50
CA ARG A 182 1.54 -2.22 13.95
C ARG A 182 0.85 -3.16 14.93
N TYR A 183 1.04 -2.92 16.22
CA TYR A 183 0.52 -3.76 17.29
C TYR A 183 -0.55 -3.06 18.13
N ASP A 184 -0.87 -1.79 17.84
CA ASP A 184 -1.90 -1.05 18.57
C ASP A 184 -3.30 -1.59 18.20
N PRO A 185 -4.03 -2.23 19.13
CA PRO A 185 -5.29 -2.90 18.81
C PRO A 185 -6.39 -1.90 18.43
N PHE A 186 -6.35 -0.68 18.99
CA PHE A 186 -7.32 0.36 18.67
C PHE A 186 -7.12 0.85 17.22
N LEU A 187 -5.90 1.23 16.84
CA LEU A 187 -5.60 1.68 15.48
C LEU A 187 -5.81 0.58 14.43
N GLN A 188 -5.44 -0.67 14.75
CA GLN A 188 -5.67 -1.80 13.86
C GLN A 188 -7.17 -2.03 13.60
N THR A 189 -8.00 -1.96 14.63
CA THR A 189 -9.45 -2.12 14.48
C THR A 189 -10.07 -0.91 13.81
N LEU A 190 -9.72 0.30 14.24
CA LEU A 190 -10.25 1.56 13.70
C LEU A 190 -9.93 1.72 12.21
N SER A 191 -8.67 1.49 11.81
CA SER A 191 -8.27 1.61 10.41
C SER A 191 -9.06 0.65 9.51
N ARG A 192 -9.27 -0.60 9.93
CA ARG A 192 -10.12 -1.57 9.20
C ARG A 192 -11.56 -1.08 9.09
N CYS A 193 -12.13 -0.59 10.19
CA CYS A 193 -13.49 -0.04 10.17
C CYS A 193 -13.57 1.16 9.21
N VAL A 194 -12.62 2.08 9.26
CA VAL A 194 -12.62 3.29 8.42
C VAL A 194 -12.54 2.96 6.93
N VAL A 195 -11.68 2.02 6.52
CA VAL A 195 -11.50 1.71 5.10
C VAL A 195 -12.51 0.71 4.56
N ASN A 196 -13.34 0.09 5.42
CA ASN A 196 -14.39 -0.84 5.01
C ASN A 196 -15.57 -0.07 4.39
N ALA A 197 -15.42 0.36 3.16
CA ALA A 197 -16.34 1.20 2.41
C ALA A 197 -16.24 0.89 0.91
N GLU A 198 -17.24 1.32 0.12
CA GLU A 198 -17.27 1.13 -1.33
C GLU A 198 -16.05 1.73 -2.05
N ARG A 199 -15.61 2.92 -1.60
CA ARG A 199 -14.44 3.62 -2.14
C ARG A 199 -13.20 3.39 -1.27
N SER A 200 -12.95 2.15 -0.84
CA SER A 200 -11.87 1.80 0.10
C SER A 200 -10.49 2.32 -0.34
N LEU A 201 -10.16 2.20 -1.61
CA LEU A 201 -8.90 2.68 -2.18
C LEU A 201 -8.76 4.18 -2.03
N GLN A 202 -9.80 4.95 -2.40
CA GLN A 202 -9.78 6.40 -2.29
C GLN A 202 -9.78 6.86 -0.82
N VAL A 203 -10.47 6.17 0.07
CA VAL A 203 -10.43 6.45 1.52
C VAL A 203 -9.01 6.29 2.05
N ASN A 204 -8.30 5.22 1.69
CA ASN A 204 -6.90 5.02 2.06
C ASN A 204 -6.02 6.17 1.55
N TRP A 205 -6.09 6.49 0.26
CA TRP A 205 -5.29 7.56 -0.33
C TRP A 205 -5.60 8.93 0.27
N ALA A 206 -6.87 9.21 0.52
CA ALA A 206 -7.31 10.44 1.15
C ALA A 206 -6.71 10.64 2.55
N ILE A 207 -6.71 9.59 3.38
CA ILE A 207 -6.11 9.64 4.72
C ILE A 207 -4.60 9.87 4.62
N LEU A 208 -3.91 9.16 3.73
CA LEU A 208 -2.46 9.32 3.55
C LEU A 208 -2.10 10.73 3.07
N ASP A 209 -2.89 11.28 2.15
CA ASP A 209 -2.67 12.63 1.62
C ASP A 209 -2.94 13.70 2.68
N LEU A 210 -4.07 13.60 3.39
CA LEU A 210 -4.41 14.49 4.48
C LEU A 210 -3.37 14.40 5.62
N GLY A 211 -2.96 13.18 6.01
CA GLY A 211 -1.97 12.97 7.04
C GLY A 211 -0.61 13.56 6.71
N SER A 212 -0.24 13.56 5.43
CA SER A 212 1.03 14.18 4.99
C SER A 212 1.00 15.71 4.99
N SER A 213 -0.18 16.35 5.00
CA SER A 213 -0.30 17.82 5.09
C SER A 213 -0.15 18.34 6.52
N PHE A 214 -0.18 17.45 7.52
CA PHE A 214 0.05 17.80 8.94
C PHE A 214 1.52 17.64 9.37
N ALA A 215 2.43 17.29 8.47
CA ALA A 215 3.84 17.03 8.75
C ALA A 215 4.68 18.31 8.77
#